data_25be781818d8eb249e9a784314a423c6
#
_entry.id   25be781818d8eb249e9a784314a423c6
#
_cell.length_a   1.000
_cell.length_b   1.000
_cell.length_c   1.000
_cell.angle_alpha   90.00
_cell.angle_beta   90.00
_cell.angle_gamma   90.00
#
_symmetry.space_group_name_H-M   'P 1'
#
loop_
_entity.id
_entity.type
_entity.pdbx_description
1 polymer ?
#
loop_
_entity_poly.entity_id
_entity_poly.type
_entity_poly.pdbx_seq_one_letter_code
_entity_poly.pdbx_strand_id
1 'polypeptide(L)'
;MLEKMHVQILLNTTADAELIKLYEPDTVIIATGSRPFIPPIQGADQDFVVAAHDVLLGKTEPGNRVVVIGGGLVGAETADILGQQ
;
A
#
# COMPACT_ATOMS: atom_id res chain seq x y z
N MET A 1 -17.81 -12.80 3.61
CA MET A 1 -17.74 -12.75 5.09
C MET A 1 -18.53 -11.57 5.66
N LEU A 2 -18.31 -10.33 5.17
CA LEU A 2 -19.02 -9.13 5.68
C LEU A 2 -20.53 -9.21 5.49
N GLU A 3 -20.99 -9.77 4.40
CA GLU A 3 -22.43 -9.97 4.12
C GLU A 3 -23.11 -10.86 5.17
N LYS A 4 -22.40 -11.87 5.68
CA LYS A 4 -22.89 -12.75 6.75
C LYS A 4 -22.98 -12.03 8.09
N MET A 5 -22.33 -10.88 8.23
CA MET A 5 -22.35 -10.06 9.45
C MET A 5 -23.35 -8.90 9.35
N HIS A 6 -24.25 -8.94 8.39
CA HIS A 6 -25.22 -7.88 8.11
C HIS A 6 -24.59 -6.51 7.84
N VAL A 7 -23.43 -6.51 7.18
CA VAL A 7 -22.74 -5.29 6.75
C VAL A 7 -23.20 -4.93 5.35
N GLN A 8 -23.68 -3.71 5.17
CA GLN A 8 -24.04 -3.20 3.85
C GLN A 8 -22.77 -2.85 3.07
N ILE A 9 -22.63 -3.39 1.86
CA ILE A 9 -21.50 -3.16 0.98
C ILE A 9 -21.99 -2.45 -0.27
N LEU A 10 -21.40 -1.30 -0.59
CA LEU A 10 -21.68 -0.52 -1.79
C LEU A 10 -20.49 -0.62 -2.75
N LEU A 11 -20.65 -1.37 -3.84
CA LEU A 11 -19.66 -1.50 -4.87
C LEU A 11 -19.84 -0.44 -5.96
N ASN A 12 -18.78 -0.10 -6.69
CA ASN A 12 -18.80 0.87 -7.78
C ASN A 12 -19.40 2.23 -7.37
N THR A 13 -19.14 2.62 -6.13
CA THR A 13 -19.72 3.82 -5.51
C THR A 13 -18.62 4.70 -4.99
N THR A 14 -18.61 5.97 -5.40
CA THR A 14 -17.67 6.95 -4.86
C THR A 14 -18.19 7.48 -3.52
N ALA A 15 -17.38 7.28 -2.48
CA ALA A 15 -17.71 7.78 -1.14
C ALA A 15 -17.26 9.24 -1.02
N ASP A 16 -18.13 10.16 -1.33
CA ASP A 16 -17.91 11.59 -1.10
C ASP A 16 -18.63 12.06 0.16
N ALA A 17 -18.43 13.32 0.52
CA ALA A 17 -19.02 13.90 1.72
C ALA A 17 -20.55 13.90 1.69
N GLU A 18 -21.16 14.07 0.52
CA GLU A 18 -22.61 14.09 0.38
C GLU A 18 -23.20 12.70 0.61
N LEU A 19 -22.59 11.67 0.05
CA LEU A 19 -23.02 10.29 0.26
C LEU A 19 -22.90 9.89 1.73
N ILE A 20 -21.78 10.23 2.36
CA ILE A 20 -21.54 9.92 3.78
C ILE A 20 -22.61 10.58 4.66
N LYS A 21 -22.95 11.84 4.41
CA LYS A 21 -24.00 12.56 5.16
C LYS A 21 -25.36 11.91 5.05
N LEU A 22 -25.70 11.31 3.91
CA LEU A 22 -26.97 10.61 3.74
C LEU A 22 -27.13 9.41 4.68
N TYR A 23 -26.03 8.77 5.07
CA TYR A 23 -26.06 7.63 6.00
C TYR A 23 -26.06 8.04 7.47
N GLU A 24 -25.85 9.32 7.78
CA GLU A 24 -25.84 9.86 9.13
C GLU A 24 -25.03 9.00 10.13
N PRO A 25 -23.75 8.66 9.80
CA PRO A 25 -22.97 7.77 10.64
C PRO A 25 -22.53 8.45 11.93
N ASP A 26 -22.44 7.69 13.02
CA ASP A 26 -21.81 8.17 14.26
C ASP A 26 -20.30 8.33 14.10
N THR A 27 -19.69 7.45 13.32
CA THR A 27 -18.23 7.44 13.07
C THR A 27 -17.96 7.04 11.64
N VAL A 28 -16.97 7.67 11.03
CA VAL A 28 -16.48 7.34 9.69
C VAL A 28 -15.05 6.84 9.81
N ILE A 29 -14.77 5.66 9.27
CA ILE A 29 -13.42 5.11 9.24
C ILE A 29 -12.91 5.18 7.80
N ILE A 30 -11.81 5.89 7.60
CA ILE A 30 -11.16 6.00 6.29
C ILE A 30 -10.13 4.88 6.16
N ALA A 31 -10.42 3.91 5.30
CA ALA A 31 -9.58 2.74 5.08
C ALA A 31 -9.37 2.52 3.57
N THR A 32 -9.00 3.58 2.85
CA THR A 32 -8.93 3.63 1.39
C THR A 32 -7.65 3.03 0.81
N GLY A 33 -6.80 2.47 1.65
CA GLY A 33 -5.53 1.92 1.23
C GLY A 33 -4.42 2.98 1.15
N SER A 34 -3.32 2.60 0.55
CA SER A 34 -2.13 3.45 0.44
C SER A 34 -1.51 3.33 -0.94
N ARG A 35 -0.65 4.27 -1.26
CA ARG A 35 0.20 4.24 -2.46
C ARG A 35 1.67 4.26 -2.02
N PRO A 36 2.57 3.59 -2.75
CA PRO A 36 3.99 3.71 -2.50
C PRO A 36 4.44 5.16 -2.62
N PHE A 37 5.22 5.61 -1.66
CA PHE A 37 5.82 6.93 -1.67
C PHE A 37 7.32 6.79 -1.88
N ILE A 38 7.84 7.41 -2.94
CA ILE A 38 9.29 7.48 -3.19
C ILE A 38 9.74 8.87 -2.75
N PRO A 39 10.56 8.96 -1.69
CA PRO A 39 11.03 10.26 -1.21
C PRO A 39 11.91 10.97 -2.24
N PRO A 40 11.98 12.30 -2.23
CA PRO A 40 12.78 13.07 -3.18
C PRO A 40 14.26 13.02 -2.83
N ILE A 41 14.85 11.84 -2.92
CA ILE A 41 16.27 11.60 -2.70
C ILE A 41 16.97 11.68 -4.07
N GLN A 42 18.14 12.31 -4.11
CA GLN A 42 18.93 12.40 -5.32
C GLN A 42 19.25 10.98 -5.84
N GLY A 43 18.94 10.74 -7.11
CA GLY A 43 19.11 9.43 -7.75
C GLY A 43 17.94 8.47 -7.61
N ALA A 44 16.86 8.85 -6.91
CA ALA A 44 15.68 8.01 -6.75
C ALA A 44 14.91 7.75 -8.07
N ASP A 45 15.19 8.53 -9.10
CA ASP A 45 14.62 8.43 -10.44
C ASP A 45 15.40 7.50 -11.38
N GLN A 46 16.46 6.87 -10.90
CA GLN A 46 17.26 5.94 -11.71
C GLN A 46 16.52 4.63 -11.94
N ASP A 47 16.74 4.01 -13.09
CA ASP A 47 16.04 2.78 -13.51
C ASP A 47 16.23 1.59 -12.56
N PHE A 48 17.34 1.57 -11.82
CA PHE A 48 17.61 0.51 -10.84
C PHE A 48 17.02 0.78 -9.46
N VAL A 49 16.34 1.91 -9.28
CA VAL A 49 15.65 2.24 -8.03
C VAL A 49 14.18 1.85 -8.19
N VAL A 50 13.74 0.92 -7.36
CA VAL A 50 12.39 0.35 -7.46
C VAL A 50 11.66 0.45 -6.13
N ALA A 51 10.36 0.51 -6.18
CA ALA A 51 9.55 0.50 -4.97
C ALA A 51 9.50 -0.91 -4.36
N ALA A 52 9.64 -1.00 -3.04
CA ALA A 52 9.52 -2.27 -2.33
C ALA A 52 8.21 -2.99 -2.64
N HIS A 53 7.14 -2.24 -2.81
CA HIS A 53 5.83 -2.76 -3.19
C HIS A 53 5.86 -3.58 -4.50
N ASP A 54 6.57 -3.09 -5.51
CA ASP A 54 6.68 -3.80 -6.79
C ASP A 54 7.52 -5.07 -6.67
N VAL A 55 8.53 -5.07 -5.81
CA VAL A 55 9.32 -6.26 -5.49
C VAL A 55 8.45 -7.30 -4.78
N LEU A 56 7.69 -6.90 -3.78
CA LEU A 56 6.82 -7.80 -3.01
C LEU A 56 5.70 -8.39 -3.87
N LEU A 57 5.21 -7.66 -4.86
CA LEU A 57 4.22 -8.16 -5.82
C LEU A 57 4.80 -9.00 -6.96
N GLY A 58 6.12 -9.17 -6.99
CA GLY A 58 6.79 -9.92 -8.06
C GLY A 58 6.81 -9.21 -9.41
N LYS A 59 6.55 -7.91 -9.43
CA LYS A 59 6.60 -7.10 -10.68
C LYS A 59 8.01 -6.76 -11.10
N THR A 60 8.94 -6.76 -10.15
CA THR A 60 10.35 -6.47 -10.39
C THR A 60 11.19 -7.45 -9.58
N GLU A 61 12.18 -8.03 -10.23
CA GLU A 61 13.16 -8.88 -9.57
C GLU A 61 14.42 -8.09 -9.28
N PRO A 62 14.77 -7.87 -8.02
CA PRO A 62 16.03 -7.23 -7.67
C PRO A 62 17.20 -8.18 -7.93
N GLY A 63 18.37 -7.63 -8.21
CA GLY A 63 19.59 -8.42 -8.36
C GLY A 63 20.12 -8.96 -7.03
N ASN A 64 21.32 -9.50 -7.07
CA ASN A 64 21.94 -10.15 -5.89
C ASN A 64 22.43 -9.16 -4.83
N ARG A 65 22.64 -7.91 -5.18
CA ARG A 65 23.09 -6.88 -4.23
C ARG A 65 22.03 -5.78 -4.16
N VAL A 66 21.37 -5.73 -3.04
CA VAL A 66 20.23 -4.81 -2.83
C VAL A 66 20.48 -3.94 -1.61
N VAL A 67 20.14 -2.68 -1.73
CA VAL A 67 20.07 -1.74 -0.62
C VAL A 67 18.61 -1.38 -0.40
N VAL A 68 18.12 -1.57 0.82
CA VAL A 68 16.76 -1.17 1.20
C VAL A 68 16.84 0.15 1.95
N ILE A 69 16.20 1.17 1.40
CA ILE A 69 16.13 2.50 2.03
C ILE A 69 14.83 2.60 2.82
N GLY A 70 14.96 2.73 4.12
CA GLY A 70 13.84 2.81 5.04
C GLY A 70 13.73 1.58 5.93
N GLY A 71 13.58 1.82 7.22
CA GLY A 71 13.47 0.79 8.25
C GLY A 71 12.08 0.67 8.88
N GLY A 72 11.05 1.17 8.18
CA GLY A 72 9.67 0.95 8.59
C GLY A 72 9.20 -0.48 8.33
N LEU A 73 7.93 -0.76 8.57
CA LEU A 73 7.36 -2.11 8.45
C LEU A 73 7.61 -2.72 7.06
N VAL A 74 7.32 -1.97 6.00
CA VAL A 74 7.50 -2.45 4.62
C VAL A 74 8.97 -2.69 4.29
N GLY A 75 9.86 -1.78 4.69
CA GLY A 75 11.31 -1.93 4.47
C GLY A 75 11.88 -3.14 5.19
N ALA A 76 11.50 -3.35 6.45
CA ALA A 76 11.93 -4.49 7.24
C ALA A 76 11.45 -5.82 6.66
N GLU A 77 10.18 -5.91 6.27
CA GLU A 77 9.61 -7.10 5.63
C GLU A 77 10.27 -7.41 4.28
N THR A 78 10.53 -6.38 3.48
CA THR A 78 11.21 -6.53 2.19
C THR A 78 12.62 -7.08 2.37
N ALA A 79 13.38 -6.54 3.33
CA ALA A 79 14.72 -7.00 3.62
C ALA A 79 14.73 -8.47 4.10
N ASP A 80 13.77 -8.85 4.94
CA ASP A 80 13.63 -10.22 5.42
C ASP A 80 13.36 -11.20 4.28
N ILE A 81 12.39 -10.88 3.42
CA ILE A 81 12.04 -11.72 2.26
C ILE A 81 13.22 -11.87 1.31
N LEU A 82 13.94 -10.79 1.01
CA LEU A 82 15.12 -10.84 0.14
C LEU A 82 16.26 -11.60 0.77
N GLY A 83 16.43 -11.53 2.09
CA GLY A 83 17.45 -12.26 2.82
C GLY A 83 17.24 -13.77 2.87
N GLN A 84 16.02 -14.24 2.59
CA GLN A 84 15.67 -15.67 2.57
C GLN A 84 15.94 -16.33 1.21
N GLN A 85 16.19 -15.55 0.19
CA GLN A 85 16.50 -16.03 -1.16
C GLN A 85 18.01 -16.26 -1.32
#